data_d4ce086785b91bdd5405213e3996e1d6
#
_entry.id   d4ce086785b91bdd5405213e3996e1d6
#
_cell.length_a   1.000
_cell.length_b   1.000
_cell.length_c   1.000
_cell.angle_alpha   90.00
_cell.angle_beta   90.00
_cell.angle_gamma   90.00
#
_symmetry.space_group_name_H-M   'P 1'
#
loop_
_entity.id
_entity.type
_entity.pdbx_description
1 polymer ?
#
loop_
_entity_poly.entity_id
_entity_poly.type
_entity_poly.pdbx_seq_one_letter_code
_entity_poly.pdbx_strand_id
1 'polypeptide(L)'
;MAADQTSTRNEDDDTPEETLLAIDLGLRCGLALYGGDGRLRWYRSSHFANRAQLKKAIYGILRPIDGLSMILMEGDRELATFWRKLADKWEIPCKTIGAEVWREQLLLKREQTSGQVAKETADQMARAVISWSDLPSPTSLRHDAAEAILIGLHGVIEQGWLEGVPDAVAR
;
A
#
# COMPACT_ATOMS: atom_id res chain seq x y z
N MET A 1 -53.06 -20.89 -5.81
CA MET A 1 -52.13 -20.83 -4.66
C MET A 1 -50.76 -20.46 -5.20
N ALA A 2 -50.41 -19.21 -5.12
CA ALA A 2 -49.10 -18.69 -5.50
C ALA A 2 -48.22 -18.69 -4.22
N ALA A 3 -47.13 -19.44 -4.24
CA ALA A 3 -46.16 -19.42 -3.17
C ALA A 3 -45.27 -18.18 -3.33
N ASP A 4 -45.37 -17.31 -2.37
CA ASP A 4 -44.51 -16.16 -2.14
C ASP A 4 -43.10 -16.62 -1.82
N GLN A 5 -42.18 -16.46 -2.78
CA GLN A 5 -40.74 -16.62 -2.53
C GLN A 5 -40.18 -15.29 -2.07
N THR A 6 -40.27 -15.05 -0.77
CA THR A 6 -39.55 -13.95 -0.10
C THR A 6 -38.05 -14.22 -0.24
N SER A 7 -37.40 -13.53 -1.17
CA SER A 7 -35.96 -13.50 -1.30
C SER A 7 -35.39 -12.80 -0.08
N THR A 8 -34.87 -13.58 0.86
CA THR A 8 -34.06 -13.07 1.97
C THR A 8 -32.77 -12.50 1.38
N ARG A 9 -32.69 -11.17 1.27
CA ARG A 9 -31.41 -10.48 1.13
C ARG A 9 -30.64 -10.76 2.42
N ASN A 10 -29.50 -11.41 2.29
CA ASN A 10 -28.54 -11.53 3.38
C ASN A 10 -28.03 -10.13 3.72
N GLU A 11 -28.35 -9.63 4.91
CA GLU A 11 -27.91 -8.34 5.46
C GLU A 11 -26.49 -8.42 6.05
N ASP A 12 -25.70 -9.47 5.72
CA ASP A 12 -24.40 -9.77 6.37
C ASP A 12 -23.18 -9.28 5.57
N ASP A 13 -23.31 -8.40 4.57
CA ASP A 13 -22.17 -8.01 3.72
C ASP A 13 -21.94 -6.49 3.63
N ASP A 14 -22.25 -5.75 4.67
CA ASP A 14 -22.01 -4.28 4.73
C ASP A 14 -20.80 -3.91 5.62
N THR A 15 -19.96 -4.88 5.94
CA THR A 15 -18.68 -4.59 6.62
C THR A 15 -17.70 -4.09 5.56
N PRO A 16 -17.16 -2.88 5.67
CA PRO A 16 -16.21 -2.37 4.69
C PRO A 16 -15.00 -3.30 4.61
N GLU A 17 -14.55 -3.57 3.38
CA GLU A 17 -13.34 -4.36 3.13
C GLU A 17 -12.17 -3.78 3.91
N GLU A 18 -11.42 -4.63 4.62
CA GLU A 18 -10.18 -4.20 5.27
C GLU A 18 -9.19 -3.70 4.22
N THR A 19 -8.52 -2.58 4.52
CA THR A 19 -7.51 -2.01 3.63
C THR A 19 -6.22 -1.71 4.38
N LEU A 20 -5.10 -1.77 3.65
CA LEU A 20 -3.75 -1.40 4.11
C LEU A 20 -3.22 -0.26 3.27
N LEU A 21 -2.80 0.82 3.91
CA LEU A 21 -2.09 1.91 3.27
C LEU A 21 -0.58 1.77 3.49
N ALA A 22 0.16 1.63 2.40
CA ALA A 22 1.61 1.66 2.40
C ALA A 22 2.12 3.05 2.02
N ILE A 23 3.19 3.49 2.69
CA ILE A 23 3.75 4.83 2.53
C ILE A 23 5.28 4.74 2.43
N ASP A 24 5.83 5.19 1.30
CA ASP A 24 7.24 5.57 1.20
C ASP A 24 7.36 7.03 1.66
N LEU A 25 7.95 7.21 2.85
CA LEU A 25 7.98 8.50 3.57
C LEU A 25 9.01 9.45 2.98
N GLY A 26 8.56 10.62 2.62
CA GLY A 26 9.36 11.74 2.17
C GLY A 26 8.49 12.98 1.97
N LEU A 27 9.08 14.12 1.64
CA LEU A 27 8.33 15.25 1.07
C LEU A 27 7.86 14.94 -0.36
N ARG A 28 8.55 14.05 -1.06
CA ARG A 28 7.99 13.21 -2.13
C ARG A 28 7.55 11.92 -1.47
N CYS A 29 6.27 11.69 -1.46
CA CYS A 29 5.64 10.62 -0.71
C CYS A 29 4.94 9.67 -1.68
N GLY A 30 5.37 8.43 -1.70
CA GLY A 30 4.67 7.34 -2.38
C GLY A 30 3.56 6.79 -1.50
N LEU A 31 2.40 6.55 -2.10
CA LEU A 31 1.24 5.97 -1.43
C LEU A 31 0.70 4.82 -2.26
N ALA A 32 0.34 3.71 -1.60
CA ALA A 32 -0.30 2.56 -2.23
C ALA A 32 -1.34 1.95 -1.29
N LEU A 33 -2.56 1.78 -1.76
CA LEU A 33 -3.67 1.18 -0.99
C LEU A 33 -3.93 -0.22 -1.50
N TYR A 34 -4.01 -1.16 -0.59
CA TYR A 34 -4.34 -2.58 -0.84
C TYR A 34 -5.64 -2.95 -0.17
N GLY A 35 -6.43 -3.83 -0.81
CA GLY A 35 -7.60 -4.45 -0.20
C GLY A 35 -7.26 -5.73 0.54
N GLY A 36 -8.21 -6.25 1.32
CA GLY A 36 -8.07 -7.48 2.09
C GLY A 36 -7.87 -8.75 1.24
N ASP A 37 -8.12 -8.69 -0.06
CA ASP A 37 -7.77 -9.73 -1.04
C ASP A 37 -6.29 -9.68 -1.48
N GLY A 38 -5.51 -8.75 -0.92
CA GLY A 38 -4.09 -8.54 -1.23
C GLY A 38 -3.82 -7.80 -2.53
N ARG A 39 -4.85 -7.35 -3.27
CA ARG A 39 -4.69 -6.62 -4.52
C ARG A 39 -4.58 -5.12 -4.29
N LEU A 40 -3.75 -4.47 -5.12
CA LEU A 40 -3.59 -3.02 -5.16
C LEU A 40 -4.91 -2.36 -5.63
N ARG A 41 -5.40 -1.37 -4.90
CA ARG A 41 -6.60 -0.59 -5.25
C ARG A 41 -6.25 0.69 -6.00
N TRP A 42 -5.24 1.39 -5.51
CA TRP A 42 -4.67 2.57 -6.15
C TRP A 42 -3.26 2.85 -5.63
N TYR A 43 -2.52 3.65 -6.36
CA TYR A 43 -1.22 4.18 -5.96
C TYR A 43 -1.06 5.60 -6.47
N ARG A 44 -0.20 6.37 -5.83
CA ARG A 44 0.13 7.72 -6.27
C ARG A 44 1.46 8.19 -5.69
N SER A 45 2.08 9.18 -6.36
CA SER A 45 3.17 10.00 -5.85
C SER A 45 2.63 11.38 -5.51
N SER A 46 2.95 11.89 -4.34
CA SER A 46 2.56 13.23 -3.89
C SER A 46 3.80 14.02 -3.49
N HIS A 47 3.86 15.30 -3.85
CA HIS A 47 4.95 16.18 -3.48
C HIS A 47 4.44 17.32 -2.60
N PHE A 48 5.07 17.47 -1.45
CA PHE A 48 4.79 18.53 -0.49
C PHE A 48 5.99 19.48 -0.42
N ALA A 49 5.75 20.78 -0.49
CA ALA A 49 6.82 21.78 -0.48
C ALA A 49 7.58 21.80 0.86
N ASN A 50 6.90 21.42 1.95
CA ASN A 50 7.47 21.38 3.29
C ASN A 50 6.65 20.49 4.24
N ARG A 51 7.18 20.26 5.46
CA ARG A 51 6.54 19.47 6.51
C ARG A 51 5.16 19.98 6.94
N ALA A 52 4.95 21.29 6.91
CA ALA A 52 3.67 21.88 7.29
C ALA A 52 2.57 21.55 6.29
N GLN A 53 2.89 21.54 4.99
CA GLN A 53 1.97 21.07 3.94
C GLN A 53 1.65 19.59 4.09
N LEU A 54 2.66 18.75 4.32
CA LEU A 54 2.46 17.33 4.58
C LEU A 54 1.49 17.12 5.76
N LYS A 55 1.74 17.75 6.91
CA LYS A 55 0.87 17.64 8.09
C LYS A 55 -0.59 17.98 7.77
N LYS A 56 -0.83 19.04 7.00
CA LYS A 56 -2.19 19.44 6.61
C LYS A 56 -2.85 18.43 5.66
N ALA A 57 -2.06 17.79 4.79
CA ALA A 57 -2.57 16.87 3.79
C ALA A 57 -2.96 15.50 4.36
N ILE A 58 -2.33 15.03 5.44
CA ILE A 58 -2.52 13.66 5.98
C ILE A 58 -4.00 13.37 6.27
N TYR A 59 -4.72 14.29 6.91
CA TYR A 59 -6.14 14.12 7.18
C TYR A 59 -6.96 13.90 5.90
N GLY A 60 -6.72 14.72 4.87
CA GLY A 60 -7.40 14.59 3.58
C GLY A 60 -7.01 13.33 2.80
N ILE A 61 -5.84 12.75 3.08
CA ILE A 61 -5.39 11.49 2.49
C ILE A 61 -6.07 10.30 3.16
N LEU A 62 -6.14 10.29 4.49
CA LEU A 62 -6.65 9.15 5.25
C LEU A 62 -8.18 9.10 5.32
N ARG A 63 -8.84 10.28 5.43
CA ARG A 63 -10.30 10.36 5.63
C ARG A 63 -11.14 9.61 4.57
N PRO A 64 -10.81 9.66 3.26
CA PRO A 64 -11.63 8.98 2.25
C PRO A 64 -11.36 7.47 2.13
N ILE A 65 -10.47 6.89 2.95
CA ILE A 65 -10.14 5.47 2.89
C ILE A 65 -11.08 4.71 3.83
N ASP A 66 -12.00 3.96 3.24
CA ASP A 66 -12.87 3.08 4.00
C ASP A 66 -12.13 1.82 4.43
N GLY A 67 -12.48 1.28 5.60
CA GLY A 67 -11.94 0.03 6.11
C GLY A 67 -10.42 0.04 6.38
N LEU A 68 -9.80 1.22 6.57
CA LEU A 68 -8.36 1.30 6.83
C LEU A 68 -8.00 0.64 8.15
N SER A 69 -7.41 -0.55 8.08
CA SER A 69 -7.07 -1.39 9.23
C SER A 69 -5.58 -1.37 9.58
N MET A 70 -4.72 -0.87 8.69
CA MET A 70 -3.27 -0.82 8.89
C MET A 70 -2.62 0.29 8.07
N ILE A 71 -1.63 0.96 8.65
CA ILE A 71 -0.70 1.83 7.92
C ILE A 71 0.72 1.28 8.08
N LEU A 72 1.36 1.00 6.96
CA LEU A 72 2.76 0.53 6.90
C LEU A 72 3.63 1.59 6.25
N MET A 73 4.67 2.03 6.94
CA MET A 73 5.55 3.11 6.49
C MET A 73 7.00 2.66 6.39
N GLU A 74 7.73 3.19 5.42
CA GLU A 74 9.18 3.08 5.31
C GLU A 74 9.76 4.48 5.09
N GLY A 75 10.94 4.76 5.64
CA GLY A 75 11.71 5.97 5.40
C GLY A 75 11.85 6.89 6.62
N ASP A 76 11.66 8.18 6.44
CA ASP A 76 11.95 9.23 7.43
C ASP A 76 11.10 9.09 8.70
N ARG A 77 11.78 8.78 9.82
CA ARG A 77 11.14 8.56 11.13
C ARG A 77 10.46 9.80 11.70
N GLU A 78 10.95 10.99 11.41
CA GLU A 78 10.30 12.23 11.88
C GLU A 78 9.00 12.47 11.12
N LEU A 79 8.98 12.23 9.81
CA LEU A 79 7.77 12.32 9.01
C LEU A 79 6.75 11.25 9.42
N ALA A 80 7.20 10.05 9.81
CA ALA A 80 6.33 9.00 10.32
C ALA A 80 5.51 9.46 11.54
N THR A 81 6.06 10.32 12.38
CA THR A 81 5.34 10.82 13.58
C THR A 81 4.08 11.58 13.24
N PHE A 82 4.03 12.26 12.10
CA PHE A 82 2.86 13.01 11.66
C PHE A 82 1.69 12.10 11.27
N TRP A 83 2.00 11.01 10.57
CA TRP A 83 1.03 9.99 10.20
C TRP A 83 0.55 9.23 11.41
N ARG A 84 1.47 8.81 12.28
CA ARG A 84 1.18 8.07 13.50
C ARG A 84 0.25 8.83 14.43
N LYS A 85 0.46 10.13 14.60
CA LYS A 85 -0.40 10.96 15.46
C LYS A 85 -1.88 10.92 15.06
N LEU A 86 -2.19 10.88 13.77
CA LEU A 86 -3.56 10.78 13.30
C LEU A 86 -4.07 9.34 13.35
N ALA A 87 -3.21 8.36 12.99
CA ALA A 87 -3.53 6.94 13.08
C ALA A 87 -3.89 6.54 14.53
N ASP A 88 -3.09 6.96 15.51
CA ASP A 88 -3.36 6.70 16.93
C ASP A 88 -4.71 7.30 17.39
N LYS A 89 -5.02 8.52 16.93
CA LYS A 89 -6.32 9.15 17.22
C LYS A 89 -7.51 8.36 16.65
N TRP A 90 -7.32 7.66 15.56
CA TRP A 90 -8.35 6.85 14.89
C TRP A 90 -8.22 5.37 15.23
N GLU A 91 -7.33 5.02 16.17
CA GLU A 91 -7.07 3.64 16.60
C GLU A 91 -6.66 2.72 15.45
N ILE A 92 -5.97 3.27 14.44
CA ILE A 92 -5.46 2.50 13.30
C ILE A 92 -4.03 2.04 13.61
N PRO A 93 -3.75 0.74 13.62
CA PRO A 93 -2.40 0.20 13.75
C PRO A 93 -1.43 0.81 12.72
N CYS A 94 -0.26 1.24 13.18
CA CYS A 94 0.71 1.94 12.36
C CYS A 94 2.12 1.40 12.64
N LYS A 95 2.76 0.85 11.63
CA LYS A 95 4.10 0.25 11.71
C LYS A 95 5.08 0.97 10.79
N THR A 96 6.31 1.18 11.26
CA THR A 96 7.42 1.69 10.45
C THR A 96 8.46 0.59 10.30
N ILE A 97 8.92 0.35 9.08
CA ILE A 97 9.94 -0.65 8.75
C ILE A 97 11.13 0.02 8.06
N GLY A 98 12.28 -0.64 8.05
CA GLY A 98 13.42 -0.27 7.21
C GLY A 98 13.28 -0.85 5.80
N ALA A 99 13.98 -0.24 4.84
CA ALA A 99 13.97 -0.70 3.44
C ALA A 99 14.48 -2.13 3.29
N GLU A 100 15.42 -2.57 4.14
CA GLU A 100 15.94 -3.92 4.13
C GLU A 100 14.86 -4.98 4.34
N VAL A 101 13.84 -4.69 5.14
CA VAL A 101 12.78 -5.64 5.52
C VAL A 101 12.00 -6.12 4.29
N TRP A 102 11.46 -5.19 3.49
CA TRP A 102 10.70 -5.57 2.30
C TRP A 102 11.60 -6.01 1.14
N ARG A 103 12.81 -5.44 1.03
CA ARG A 103 13.77 -5.82 -0.02
C ARG A 103 14.28 -7.25 0.15
N GLU A 104 14.57 -7.69 1.35
CA GLU A 104 14.97 -9.08 1.63
C GLU A 104 13.90 -10.09 1.24
N GLN A 105 12.63 -9.74 1.42
CA GLN A 105 11.51 -10.61 1.08
C GLN A 105 11.23 -10.63 -0.43
N LEU A 106 11.27 -9.46 -1.10
CA LEU A 106 10.77 -9.31 -2.46
C LEU A 106 11.86 -9.31 -3.54
N LEU A 107 13.09 -8.91 -3.20
CA LEU A 107 14.21 -8.78 -4.15
C LEU A 107 15.26 -9.85 -3.90
N LEU A 108 15.74 -10.45 -4.99
CA LEU A 108 16.87 -11.38 -4.90
C LEU A 108 18.16 -10.62 -4.54
N LYS A 109 19.09 -11.28 -3.86
CA LYS A 109 20.39 -10.66 -3.46
C LYS A 109 21.12 -10.04 -4.64
N ARG A 110 21.12 -10.67 -5.83
CA ARG A 110 21.73 -10.15 -7.05
C ARG A 110 21.09 -8.86 -7.55
N GLU A 111 19.84 -8.60 -7.21
CA GLU A 111 19.06 -7.43 -7.61
C GLU A 111 19.30 -6.23 -6.67
N GLN A 112 20.04 -6.45 -5.59
CA GLN A 112 20.37 -5.44 -4.59
C GLN A 112 21.84 -5.00 -4.68
N THR A 113 22.57 -5.40 -5.72
CA THR A 113 24.01 -5.16 -5.88
C THR A 113 24.40 -3.70 -6.10
N SER A 114 23.48 -2.88 -6.61
CA SER A 114 23.64 -1.43 -6.72
C SER A 114 22.31 -0.73 -6.54
N GLY A 115 22.34 0.55 -6.18
CA GLY A 115 21.13 1.36 -6.04
C GLY A 115 20.35 1.48 -7.37
N GLN A 116 21.03 1.51 -8.52
CA GLN A 116 20.40 1.58 -9.82
C GLN A 116 19.67 0.28 -10.17
N VAL A 117 20.32 -0.88 -9.98
CA VAL A 117 19.71 -2.20 -10.22
C VAL A 117 18.51 -2.40 -9.31
N ALA A 118 18.61 -2.05 -8.02
CA ALA A 118 17.49 -2.16 -7.09
C ALA A 118 16.29 -1.30 -7.50
N LYS A 119 16.54 -0.09 -8.02
CA LYS A 119 15.47 0.80 -8.52
C LYS A 119 14.78 0.26 -9.77
N GLU A 120 15.55 -0.23 -10.74
CA GLU A 120 15.00 -0.82 -11.97
C GLU A 120 14.18 -2.08 -11.66
N THR A 121 14.68 -2.91 -10.75
CA THR A 121 14.00 -4.11 -10.28
C THR A 121 12.70 -3.77 -9.56
N ALA A 122 12.72 -2.76 -8.68
CA ALA A 122 11.54 -2.29 -7.97
C ALA A 122 10.48 -1.74 -8.95
N ASP A 123 10.87 -0.94 -9.96
CA ASP A 123 9.96 -0.43 -10.99
C ASP A 123 9.27 -1.58 -11.76
N GLN A 124 10.04 -2.56 -12.22
CA GLN A 124 9.52 -3.70 -12.97
C GLN A 124 8.55 -4.54 -12.11
N MET A 125 8.89 -4.81 -10.86
CA MET A 125 8.04 -5.59 -9.95
C MET A 125 6.77 -4.81 -9.59
N ALA A 126 6.86 -3.51 -9.34
CA ALA A 126 5.69 -2.67 -9.09
C ALA A 126 4.74 -2.64 -10.29
N ARG A 127 5.25 -2.58 -11.52
CA ARG A 127 4.44 -2.70 -12.75
C ARG A 127 3.75 -4.05 -12.86
N ALA A 128 4.42 -5.14 -12.47
CA ALA A 128 3.81 -6.46 -12.43
C ALA A 128 2.66 -6.52 -11.41
N VAL A 129 2.81 -5.89 -10.23
CA VAL A 129 1.73 -5.77 -9.23
C VAL A 129 0.55 -4.97 -9.79
N ILE A 130 0.80 -3.85 -10.46
CA ILE A 130 -0.23 -3.02 -11.08
C ILE A 130 -1.05 -3.87 -12.09
N SER A 131 -0.35 -4.57 -12.98
CA SER A 131 -1.00 -5.43 -13.98
C SER A 131 -1.77 -6.59 -13.35
N TRP A 132 -1.18 -7.28 -12.37
CA TRP A 132 -1.82 -8.36 -11.65
C TRP A 132 -3.07 -7.91 -10.87
N SER A 133 -3.09 -6.64 -10.44
CA SER A 133 -4.24 -6.03 -9.75
C SER A 133 -5.29 -5.44 -10.71
N ASP A 134 -5.18 -5.71 -12.01
CA ASP A 134 -6.09 -5.23 -13.06
C ASP A 134 -6.19 -3.69 -13.15
N LEU A 135 -5.13 -2.98 -12.72
CA LEU A 135 -5.04 -1.53 -12.86
C LEU A 135 -4.41 -1.12 -14.20
N PRO A 136 -4.74 0.06 -14.73
CA PRO A 136 -4.15 0.56 -15.96
C PRO A 136 -2.62 0.69 -15.86
N SER A 137 -1.92 0.22 -16.90
CA SER A 137 -0.46 0.36 -16.97
C SER A 137 -0.05 1.82 -17.09
N PRO A 138 0.80 2.35 -16.20
CA PRO A 138 1.24 3.73 -16.27
C PRO A 138 2.26 3.96 -17.39
N THR A 139 2.16 5.09 -18.08
CA THR A 139 3.20 5.53 -19.03
C THR A 139 4.52 5.80 -18.31
N SER A 140 4.46 6.42 -17.12
CA SER A 140 5.61 6.60 -16.23
C SER A 140 5.22 6.22 -14.80
N LEU A 141 6.13 5.59 -14.08
CA LEU A 141 5.96 5.25 -12.68
C LEU A 141 7.02 5.98 -11.86
N ARG A 142 6.58 6.80 -10.93
CA ARG A 142 7.49 7.47 -10.00
C ARG A 142 8.10 6.47 -9.04
N HIS A 143 9.37 6.68 -8.70
CA HIS A 143 10.12 5.75 -7.84
C HIS A 143 9.49 5.58 -6.46
N ASP A 144 9.08 6.67 -5.81
CA ASP A 144 8.38 6.67 -4.54
C ASP A 144 7.05 5.87 -4.60
N ALA A 145 6.28 6.02 -5.69
CA ALA A 145 5.08 5.22 -5.89
C ALA A 145 5.40 3.72 -6.10
N ALA A 146 6.47 3.41 -6.84
CA ALA A 146 6.92 2.02 -7.02
C ALA A 146 7.35 1.40 -5.69
N GLU A 147 8.11 2.12 -4.86
CA GLU A 147 8.50 1.63 -3.52
C GLU A 147 7.28 1.46 -2.61
N ALA A 148 6.33 2.41 -2.60
CA ALA A 148 5.10 2.26 -1.82
C ALA A 148 4.29 1.01 -2.23
N ILE A 149 4.23 0.69 -3.53
CA ILE A 149 3.58 -0.54 -4.02
C ILE A 149 4.28 -1.77 -3.44
N LEU A 150 5.61 -1.82 -3.41
CA LEU A 150 6.34 -2.97 -2.87
C LEU A 150 6.28 -3.06 -1.34
N ILE A 151 6.33 -1.93 -0.64
CA ILE A 151 6.08 -1.87 0.81
C ILE A 151 4.69 -2.46 1.11
N GLY A 152 3.69 -2.10 0.32
CA GLY A 152 2.33 -2.62 0.47
C GLY A 152 2.20 -4.11 0.15
N LEU A 153 2.86 -4.60 -0.90
CA LEU A 153 2.91 -6.04 -1.20
C LEU A 153 3.53 -6.83 -0.03
N HIS A 154 4.64 -6.34 0.52
CA HIS A 154 5.21 -6.89 1.74
C HIS A 154 4.19 -6.88 2.88
N GLY A 155 3.50 -5.76 3.09
CA GLY A 155 2.52 -5.60 4.16
C GLY A 155 1.36 -6.59 4.08
N VAL A 156 0.77 -6.80 2.90
CA VAL A 156 -0.35 -7.75 2.74
C VAL A 156 0.08 -9.21 2.90
N ILE A 157 1.33 -9.54 2.58
CA ILE A 157 1.91 -10.87 2.87
C ILE A 157 2.08 -11.04 4.39
N GLU A 158 2.64 -10.04 5.09
CA GLU A 158 2.80 -10.07 6.54
C GLU A 158 1.45 -10.13 7.30
N GLN A 159 0.39 -9.52 6.75
CA GLN A 159 -0.96 -9.63 7.30
C GLN A 159 -1.63 -10.99 7.01
N GLY A 160 -1.01 -11.83 6.17
CA GLY A 160 -1.59 -13.11 5.76
C GLY A 160 -2.74 -12.97 4.76
N TRP A 161 -2.90 -11.80 4.13
CA TRP A 161 -3.89 -11.61 3.05
C TRP A 161 -3.43 -12.26 1.74
N LEU A 162 -2.11 -12.46 1.60
CA LEU A 162 -1.49 -13.29 0.57
C LEU A 162 -0.55 -14.30 1.24
N GLU A 163 -0.50 -15.52 0.71
CA GLU A 163 0.45 -16.55 1.17
C GLU A 163 1.91 -16.22 0.79
N GLY A 164 2.10 -15.44 -0.25
CA GLY A 164 3.41 -15.03 -0.76
C GLY A 164 3.28 -14.13 -1.98
N VAL A 165 4.40 -13.88 -2.64
CA VAL A 165 4.42 -13.12 -3.90
C VAL A 165 3.64 -13.90 -4.96
N PRO A 166 2.61 -13.31 -5.60
CA PRO A 166 1.86 -13.97 -6.66
C PRO A 166 2.74 -14.39 -7.82
N ASP A 167 2.49 -15.56 -8.44
CA ASP A 167 3.28 -16.08 -9.56
C ASP A 167 3.38 -15.08 -10.73
N ALA A 168 2.31 -14.34 -10.99
CA ALA A 168 2.29 -13.29 -12.02
C ALA A 168 3.21 -12.09 -11.71
N VAL A 169 3.64 -11.95 -10.45
CA VAL A 169 4.54 -10.88 -9.97
C VAL A 169 5.95 -11.41 -9.73
N ALA A 170 6.06 -12.70 -9.39
CA ALA A 170 7.34 -13.38 -9.16
C ALA A 170 8.19 -13.41 -10.45
N ARG A 171 9.53 -13.51 -10.29
CA ARG A 171 10.51 -13.50 -11.38
C ARG A 171 11.32 -14.76 -11.41
#